data_6fa42184bb2a23b81e70afa20ae16d88
#
_entry.id   6fa42184bb2a23b81e70afa20ae16d88
#
_cell.length_a   1.000
_cell.length_b   1.000
_cell.length_c   1.000
_cell.angle_alpha   90.00
_cell.angle_beta   90.00
_cell.angle_gamma   90.00
#
_symmetry.space_group_name_H-M   'P 1'
#
loop_
_entity.id
_entity.type
_entity.pdbx_description
1 polymer ?
#
loop_
_entity_poly.entity_id
_entity_poly.type
_entity_poly.pdbx_seq_one_letter_code
_entity_poly.pdbx_strand_id
1 'polypeptide(L)'
;MGQFFSWVKSNEKQILVILDNLAKKAVEVSEAVVVMLSDLGNVEHHKKIHALETEADSLVREIFSELNSTFITPLDREDMQRVASKIDDTIDHMDGIASRLHSYKITTTPPYALDIANELVKATKEVELMTSKLQNIKNPSTMIEHCRKTSAIEHKVDDFYKDAMSELFESSDAIQIIKLKDIYESMETASDRCVDVADVVEDIVLKYT
;
A
#
# COMPACT_ATOMS: atom_id res chain seq x y z
N MET A 1 5.03 -10.85 -40.10
CA MET A 1 3.88 -10.80 -39.16
C MET A 1 4.16 -11.44 -37.80
N GLY A 2 4.85 -12.60 -37.69
CA GLY A 2 5.08 -13.27 -36.40
C GLY A 2 5.91 -12.51 -35.36
N GLN A 3 6.91 -11.72 -35.76
CA GLN A 3 7.77 -10.96 -34.84
C GLN A 3 7.07 -9.73 -34.23
N PHE A 4 6.16 -9.08 -34.95
CA PHE A 4 5.37 -7.96 -34.45
C PHE A 4 4.41 -8.42 -33.34
N PHE A 5 3.72 -9.53 -33.52
CA PHE A 5 2.82 -10.12 -32.50
C PHE A 5 3.56 -10.65 -31.27
N SER A 6 4.80 -11.13 -31.40
CA SER A 6 5.58 -11.58 -30.23
C SER A 6 6.08 -10.40 -29.41
N TRP A 7 6.44 -9.29 -30.02
CA TRP A 7 6.86 -8.04 -29.37
C TRP A 7 5.70 -7.38 -28.62
N VAL A 8 4.51 -7.29 -29.22
CA VAL A 8 3.30 -6.78 -28.58
C VAL A 8 2.96 -7.58 -27.32
N LYS A 9 2.94 -8.92 -27.39
CA LYS A 9 2.72 -9.80 -26.20
C LYS A 9 3.80 -9.69 -25.12
N SER A 10 5.01 -9.27 -25.48
CA SER A 10 6.10 -9.06 -24.52
C SER A 10 5.85 -7.81 -23.67
N ASN A 11 5.48 -6.69 -24.28
CA ASN A 11 5.23 -5.43 -23.58
C ASN A 11 3.97 -5.48 -22.71
N GLU A 12 2.91 -6.17 -23.17
CA GLU A 12 1.68 -6.37 -22.39
C GLU A 12 1.95 -7.02 -21.04
N LYS A 13 2.81 -8.04 -21.00
CA LYS A 13 3.16 -8.75 -19.77
C LYS A 13 4.07 -7.91 -18.87
N GLN A 14 4.89 -7.04 -19.44
CA GLN A 14 5.84 -6.23 -18.69
C GLN A 14 5.13 -5.26 -17.74
N ILE A 15 4.04 -4.61 -18.17
CA ILE A 15 3.26 -3.68 -17.34
C ILE A 15 2.73 -4.39 -16.08
N LEU A 16 2.16 -5.60 -16.24
CA LEU A 16 1.66 -6.38 -15.09
C LEU A 16 2.78 -6.86 -14.16
N VAL A 17 3.99 -7.10 -14.69
CA VAL A 17 5.16 -7.43 -13.87
C VAL A 17 5.62 -6.20 -13.06
N ILE A 18 5.63 -5.02 -13.67
CA ILE A 18 6.01 -3.78 -12.95
C ILE A 18 4.97 -3.47 -11.87
N LEU A 19 3.68 -3.67 -12.16
CA LEU A 19 2.59 -3.50 -11.19
C LEU A 19 2.72 -4.48 -10.00
N ASP A 20 3.08 -5.74 -10.26
CA ASP A 20 3.37 -6.73 -9.22
C ASP A 20 4.59 -6.32 -8.36
N ASN A 21 5.64 -5.76 -9.00
CA ASN A 21 6.80 -5.23 -8.28
C ASN A 21 6.44 -4.01 -7.41
N LEU A 22 5.54 -3.15 -7.87
CA LEU A 22 5.03 -2.02 -7.08
C LEU A 22 4.26 -2.51 -5.83
N ALA A 23 3.41 -3.54 -5.98
CA ALA A 23 2.72 -4.14 -4.84
C ALA A 23 3.67 -4.80 -3.83
N LYS A 24 4.73 -5.47 -4.29
CA LYS A 24 5.81 -5.98 -3.43
C LYS A 24 6.52 -4.86 -2.68
N LYS A 25 6.71 -3.71 -3.33
CA LYS A 25 7.30 -2.54 -2.69
C LYS A 25 6.44 -2.03 -1.54
N ALA A 26 5.10 -2.04 -1.66
CA ALA A 26 4.21 -1.72 -0.55
C ALA A 26 4.40 -2.66 0.65
N VAL A 27 4.64 -3.96 0.42
CA VAL A 27 4.98 -4.91 1.49
C VAL A 27 6.32 -4.56 2.15
N GLU A 28 7.36 -4.28 1.34
CA GLU A 28 8.67 -3.89 1.88
C GLU A 28 8.61 -2.64 2.75
N VAL A 29 7.83 -1.63 2.34
CA VAL A 29 7.62 -0.39 3.10
C VAL A 29 6.88 -0.65 4.40
N SER A 30 5.80 -1.43 4.37
CA SER A 30 5.03 -1.77 5.59
C SER A 30 5.87 -2.54 6.60
N GLU A 31 6.69 -3.50 6.16
CA GLU A 31 7.62 -4.23 7.02
C GLU A 31 8.71 -3.29 7.58
N ALA A 32 9.20 -2.32 6.81
CA ALA A 32 10.15 -1.31 7.28
C ALA A 32 9.54 -0.38 8.35
N VAL A 33 8.24 -0.04 8.26
CA VAL A 33 7.53 0.73 9.28
C VAL A 33 7.47 -0.05 10.61
N VAL A 34 7.21 -1.36 10.58
CA VAL A 34 7.23 -2.21 11.79
C VAL A 34 8.63 -2.21 12.42
N VAL A 35 9.69 -2.33 11.61
CA VAL A 35 11.07 -2.27 12.09
C VAL A 35 11.37 -0.92 12.73
N MET A 36 10.96 0.20 12.10
CA MET A 36 11.13 1.54 12.62
C MET A 36 10.42 1.73 13.97
N LEU A 37 9.18 1.27 14.09
CA LEU A 37 8.42 1.33 15.36
C LEU A 37 9.06 0.51 16.48
N SER A 38 9.79 -0.56 16.13
CA SER A 38 10.50 -1.39 17.09
C SER A 38 11.83 -0.76 17.55
N ASP A 39 12.38 0.21 16.81
CA ASP A 39 13.67 0.87 17.09
C ASP A 39 13.66 2.35 16.61
N LEU A 40 12.83 3.16 17.28
CA LEU A 40 12.64 4.59 16.97
C LEU A 40 13.89 5.46 17.19
N GLY A 41 14.90 4.95 17.89
CA GLY A 41 16.17 5.64 18.11
C GLY A 41 17.07 5.69 16.86
N ASN A 42 16.83 4.85 15.89
CA ASN A 42 17.67 4.70 14.71
C ASN A 42 17.11 5.49 13.49
N VAL A 43 17.71 6.63 13.20
CA VAL A 43 17.30 7.51 12.10
C VAL A 43 17.46 6.88 10.70
N GLU A 44 18.21 5.79 10.56
CA GLU A 44 18.39 5.12 9.28
C GLU A 44 17.11 4.42 8.81
N HIS A 45 16.21 4.05 9.75
CA HIS A 45 14.92 3.45 9.39
C HIS A 45 14.05 4.41 8.58
N HIS A 46 13.95 5.69 8.98
CA HIS A 46 13.22 6.71 8.22
C HIS A 46 13.82 6.89 6.81
N LYS A 47 15.16 7.00 6.71
CA LYS A 47 15.83 7.13 5.41
C LYS A 47 15.57 5.93 4.49
N LYS A 48 15.56 4.72 5.07
CA LYS A 48 15.27 3.49 4.32
C LYS A 48 13.85 3.50 3.77
N ILE A 49 12.85 3.89 4.59
CA ILE A 49 11.45 3.97 4.16
C ILE A 49 11.30 4.96 3.00
N HIS A 50 11.87 6.17 3.14
CA HIS A 50 11.85 7.17 2.08
C HIS A 50 12.57 6.73 0.80
N ALA A 51 13.66 5.96 0.91
CA ALA A 51 14.32 5.38 -0.27
C ALA A 51 13.42 4.35 -0.98
N LEU A 52 12.69 3.52 -0.23
CA LEU A 52 11.74 2.55 -0.78
C LEU A 52 10.54 3.23 -1.49
N GLU A 53 10.02 4.34 -0.93
CA GLU A 53 9.01 5.19 -1.56
C GLU A 53 9.53 5.76 -2.90
N THR A 54 10.74 6.33 -2.92
CA THR A 54 11.36 6.87 -4.14
C THR A 54 11.56 5.79 -5.22
N GLU A 55 11.86 4.54 -4.82
CA GLU A 55 11.90 3.40 -5.74
C GLU A 55 10.50 3.06 -6.29
N ALA A 56 9.46 3.08 -5.43
CA ALA A 56 8.07 2.86 -5.82
C ALA A 56 7.59 3.91 -6.83
N ASP A 57 7.85 5.19 -6.56
CA ASP A 57 7.62 6.33 -7.44
C ASP A 57 8.22 6.12 -8.84
N SER A 58 9.41 5.50 -8.90
CA SER A 58 10.07 5.18 -10.17
C SER A 58 9.32 4.07 -10.93
N LEU A 59 8.78 3.08 -10.22
CA LEU A 59 7.93 2.02 -10.82
C LEU A 59 6.62 2.60 -11.36
N VAL A 60 5.99 3.53 -10.63
CA VAL A 60 4.77 4.20 -11.09
C VAL A 60 5.02 4.98 -12.38
N ARG A 61 6.10 5.75 -12.44
CA ARG A 61 6.52 6.47 -13.67
C ARG A 61 6.77 5.51 -14.84
N GLU A 62 7.39 4.36 -14.58
CA GLU A 62 7.62 3.32 -15.59
C GLU A 62 6.29 2.74 -16.07
N ILE A 63 5.33 2.41 -15.19
CA ILE A 63 3.99 1.93 -15.56
C ILE A 63 3.29 2.94 -16.47
N PHE A 64 3.26 4.22 -16.10
CA PHE A 64 2.61 5.26 -16.91
C PHE A 64 3.29 5.44 -18.28
N SER A 65 4.62 5.36 -18.33
CA SER A 65 5.39 5.43 -19.58
C SER A 65 5.06 4.25 -20.50
N GLU A 66 5.07 3.02 -19.97
CA GLU A 66 4.74 1.80 -20.72
C GLU A 66 3.28 1.81 -21.21
N LEU A 67 2.35 2.26 -20.37
CA LEU A 67 0.94 2.41 -20.76
C LEU A 67 0.76 3.41 -21.90
N ASN A 68 1.53 4.50 -21.91
CA ASN A 68 1.47 5.50 -22.98
C ASN A 68 2.09 5.03 -24.29
N SER A 69 3.11 4.18 -24.23
CA SER A 69 3.83 3.67 -25.40
C SER A 69 3.21 2.41 -26.01
N THR A 70 2.40 1.67 -25.22
CA THR A 70 1.79 0.39 -25.64
C THR A 70 0.43 0.62 -26.30
N PHE A 71 0.25 0.09 -27.51
CA PHE A 71 -1.00 0.25 -28.26
C PHE A 71 -2.13 -0.67 -27.77
N ILE A 72 -1.79 -1.91 -27.40
CA ILE A 72 -2.72 -2.90 -26.86
C ILE A 72 -2.26 -3.23 -25.43
N THR A 73 -3.16 -3.17 -24.46
CA THR A 73 -2.88 -3.47 -23.05
C THR A 73 -3.65 -4.71 -22.60
N PRO A 74 -3.12 -5.51 -21.64
CA PRO A 74 -3.75 -6.76 -21.20
C PRO A 74 -5.07 -6.53 -20.47
N LEU A 75 -5.20 -5.42 -19.79
CA LEU A 75 -6.40 -4.91 -19.14
C LEU A 75 -6.65 -3.48 -19.64
N ASP A 76 -7.78 -2.91 -19.30
CA ASP A 76 -8.08 -1.50 -19.59
C ASP A 76 -6.98 -0.60 -19.00
N ARG A 77 -6.50 0.34 -19.80
CA ARG A 77 -5.42 1.26 -19.44
C ARG A 77 -5.75 2.06 -18.18
N GLU A 78 -6.98 2.56 -18.10
CA GLU A 78 -7.45 3.36 -16.97
C GLU A 78 -7.49 2.51 -15.69
N ASP A 79 -7.89 1.24 -15.79
CA ASP A 79 -7.92 0.33 -14.66
C ASP A 79 -6.51 0.07 -14.12
N MET A 80 -5.52 -0.17 -14.98
CA MET A 80 -4.13 -0.37 -14.55
C MET A 80 -3.52 0.90 -13.93
N GLN A 81 -3.85 2.08 -14.47
CA GLN A 81 -3.45 3.36 -13.89
C GLN A 81 -4.05 3.56 -12.49
N ARG A 82 -5.34 3.22 -12.33
CA ARG A 82 -6.02 3.31 -11.02
C ARG A 82 -5.35 2.40 -9.99
N VAL A 83 -5.08 1.13 -10.34
CA VAL A 83 -4.39 0.21 -9.42
C VAL A 83 -3.02 0.75 -9.03
N ALA A 84 -2.20 1.18 -10.01
CA ALA A 84 -0.88 1.72 -9.74
C ALA A 84 -0.93 2.93 -8.81
N SER A 85 -1.82 3.91 -9.08
CA SER A 85 -1.97 5.10 -8.25
C SER A 85 -2.45 4.77 -6.83
N LYS A 86 -3.33 3.77 -6.65
CA LYS A 86 -3.82 3.40 -5.33
C LYS A 86 -2.77 2.67 -4.49
N ILE A 87 -1.91 1.86 -5.12
CA ILE A 87 -0.75 1.25 -4.43
C ILE A 87 0.26 2.33 -4.04
N ASP A 88 0.50 3.31 -4.90
CA ASP A 88 1.36 4.47 -4.65
C ASP A 88 0.85 5.29 -3.46
N ASP A 89 -0.45 5.67 -3.47
CA ASP A 89 -1.12 6.34 -2.34
C ASP A 89 -0.87 5.60 -1.00
N THR A 90 -0.92 4.25 -1.02
CA THR A 90 -0.66 3.42 0.17
C THR A 90 0.79 3.58 0.66
N ILE A 91 1.76 3.57 -0.27
CA ILE A 91 3.19 3.71 0.05
C ILE A 91 3.48 5.11 0.58
N ASP A 92 2.94 6.14 -0.04
CA ASP A 92 3.07 7.54 0.37
C ASP A 92 2.57 7.78 1.80
N HIS A 93 1.43 7.19 2.15
CA HIS A 93 0.91 7.28 3.51
C HIS A 93 1.82 6.58 4.53
N MET A 94 2.43 5.45 4.17
CA MET A 94 3.38 4.76 5.04
C MET A 94 4.71 5.55 5.20
N ASP A 95 5.24 6.18 4.16
CA ASP A 95 6.38 7.12 4.31
C ASP A 95 5.97 8.33 5.16
N GLY A 96 4.73 8.81 4.99
CA GLY A 96 4.15 9.86 5.83
C GLY A 96 4.14 9.52 7.32
N ILE A 97 3.86 8.26 7.71
CA ILE A 97 3.95 7.79 9.10
C ILE A 97 5.40 7.90 9.60
N ALA A 98 6.36 7.38 8.83
CA ALA A 98 7.78 7.43 9.19
C ALA A 98 8.30 8.86 9.33
N SER A 99 7.89 9.75 8.43
CA SER A 99 8.21 11.18 8.45
C SER A 99 7.66 11.89 9.68
N ARG A 100 6.43 11.56 10.12
CA ARG A 100 5.83 12.11 11.35
C ARG A 100 6.53 11.62 12.60
N LEU A 101 6.77 10.31 12.71
CA LEU A 101 7.52 9.71 13.82
C LEU A 101 8.88 10.41 14.01
N HIS A 102 9.61 10.61 12.91
CA HIS A 102 10.90 11.28 12.90
C HIS A 102 10.80 12.78 13.24
N SER A 103 9.94 13.52 12.55
CA SER A 103 9.82 14.98 12.68
C SER A 103 9.27 15.40 14.04
N TYR A 104 8.35 14.61 14.61
CA TYR A 104 7.79 14.85 15.93
C TYR A 104 8.68 14.37 17.06
N LYS A 105 9.83 13.75 16.72
CA LYS A 105 10.81 13.21 17.66
C LYS A 105 10.17 12.22 18.64
N ILE A 106 9.39 11.30 18.11
CA ILE A 106 8.82 10.22 18.89
C ILE A 106 9.93 9.21 19.18
N THR A 107 10.21 8.99 20.45
CA THR A 107 11.30 8.12 20.92
C THR A 107 10.83 6.86 21.62
N THR A 108 9.53 6.79 21.90
CA THR A 108 8.90 5.62 22.51
C THR A 108 7.75 5.19 21.62
N THR A 109 7.66 3.92 21.32
CA THR A 109 6.60 3.35 20.48
C THR A 109 5.25 3.67 21.08
N PRO A 110 4.37 4.37 20.33
CA PRO A 110 3.05 4.68 20.82
C PRO A 110 2.23 3.41 21.07
N PRO A 111 1.34 3.37 22.07
CA PRO A 111 0.41 2.26 22.26
C PRO A 111 -0.33 1.92 20.97
N TYR A 112 -0.64 0.67 20.71
CA TYR A 112 -1.33 0.17 19.49
C TYR A 112 -0.59 0.40 18.16
N ALA A 113 0.44 1.25 18.07
CA ALA A 113 1.10 1.55 16.80
C ALA A 113 1.73 0.31 16.16
N LEU A 114 2.33 -0.58 16.94
CA LEU A 114 2.85 -1.86 16.44
C LEU A 114 1.73 -2.82 16.00
N ASP A 115 0.59 -2.84 16.69
CA ASP A 115 -0.54 -3.69 16.33
C ASP A 115 -1.11 -3.24 14.99
N ILE A 116 -1.34 -1.93 14.81
CA ILE A 116 -1.78 -1.34 13.54
C ILE A 116 -0.76 -1.62 12.43
N ALA A 117 0.53 -1.39 12.66
CA ALA A 117 1.57 -1.63 11.66
C ALA A 117 1.65 -3.10 11.23
N ASN A 118 1.45 -4.05 12.15
CA ASN A 118 1.38 -5.47 11.83
C ASN A 118 0.14 -5.84 11.00
N GLU A 119 -0.99 -5.19 11.22
CA GLU A 119 -2.17 -5.36 10.35
C GLU A 119 -1.93 -4.70 8.97
N LEU A 120 -1.24 -3.55 8.88
CA LEU A 120 -0.84 -2.94 7.60
C LEU A 120 0.04 -3.90 6.77
N VAL A 121 0.98 -4.62 7.39
CA VAL A 121 1.77 -5.66 6.70
C VAL A 121 0.87 -6.76 6.14
N LYS A 122 -0.19 -7.16 6.83
CA LYS A 122 -1.14 -8.15 6.32
C LYS A 122 -1.96 -7.58 5.16
N ALA A 123 -2.42 -6.33 5.27
CA ALA A 123 -3.18 -5.66 4.22
C ALA A 123 -2.36 -5.53 2.93
N THR A 124 -1.11 -5.06 3.00
CA THR A 124 -0.22 -4.96 1.84
C THR A 124 0.10 -6.32 1.21
N LYS A 125 0.20 -7.40 2.00
CA LYS A 125 0.34 -8.78 1.47
C LYS A 125 -0.92 -9.24 0.74
N GLU A 126 -2.11 -8.88 1.19
CA GLU A 126 -3.34 -9.15 0.44
C GLU A 126 -3.39 -8.33 -0.86
N VAL A 127 -2.92 -7.07 -0.84
CA VAL A 127 -2.75 -6.24 -2.04
C VAL A 127 -1.79 -6.90 -3.04
N GLU A 128 -0.63 -7.37 -2.61
CA GLU A 128 0.32 -8.10 -3.46
C GLU A 128 -0.34 -9.34 -4.08
N LEU A 129 -1.02 -10.16 -3.26
CA LEU A 129 -1.67 -11.39 -3.72
C LEU A 129 -2.76 -11.12 -4.78
N MET A 130 -3.61 -10.10 -4.59
CA MET A 130 -4.64 -9.77 -5.57
C MET A 130 -4.05 -9.17 -6.85
N THR A 131 -3.02 -8.30 -6.74
CA THR A 131 -2.35 -7.67 -7.88
C THR A 131 -1.63 -8.70 -8.73
N SER A 132 -0.93 -9.67 -8.13
CA SER A 132 -0.24 -10.75 -8.85
C SER A 132 -1.19 -11.60 -9.70
N LYS A 133 -2.46 -11.71 -9.32
CA LYS A 133 -3.49 -12.48 -10.04
C LYS A 133 -4.09 -11.73 -11.23
N LEU A 134 -3.90 -10.41 -11.34
CA LEU A 134 -4.33 -9.63 -12.50
C LEU A 134 -3.71 -10.11 -13.82
N GLN A 135 -2.56 -10.79 -13.76
CA GLN A 135 -1.95 -11.43 -14.94
C GLN A 135 -2.81 -12.55 -15.51
N ASN A 136 -3.74 -13.12 -14.73
CA ASN A 136 -4.56 -14.24 -15.15
C ASN A 136 -5.85 -14.32 -14.33
N ILE A 137 -6.87 -13.56 -14.73
CA ILE A 137 -8.18 -13.51 -14.07
C ILE A 137 -8.99 -14.78 -14.40
N LYS A 138 -8.44 -15.97 -14.02
CA LYS A 138 -9.15 -17.26 -14.22
C LYS A 138 -10.03 -17.64 -13.03
N ASN A 139 -9.76 -17.07 -11.87
CA ASN A 139 -10.40 -17.46 -10.61
C ASN A 139 -10.89 -16.21 -9.86
N PRO A 140 -11.97 -15.58 -10.35
CA PRO A 140 -12.49 -14.33 -9.79
C PRO A 140 -12.83 -14.46 -8.30
N SER A 141 -13.36 -15.60 -7.86
CA SER A 141 -13.71 -15.84 -6.46
C SER A 141 -12.52 -15.71 -5.49
N THR A 142 -11.32 -16.14 -5.92
CA THR A 142 -10.11 -16.02 -5.10
C THR A 142 -9.67 -14.56 -4.97
N MET A 143 -9.79 -13.77 -6.03
CA MET A 143 -9.44 -12.34 -5.99
C MET A 143 -10.41 -11.59 -5.06
N ILE A 144 -11.71 -11.81 -5.20
CA ILE A 144 -12.74 -11.24 -4.31
C ILE A 144 -12.51 -11.67 -2.85
N GLU A 145 -12.01 -12.89 -2.60
CA GLU A 145 -11.64 -13.32 -1.25
C GLU A 145 -10.51 -12.46 -0.67
N HIS A 146 -9.47 -12.14 -1.45
CA HIS A 146 -8.39 -11.25 -1.03
C HIS A 146 -8.91 -9.82 -0.76
N CYS A 147 -9.81 -9.28 -1.61
CA CYS A 147 -10.45 -7.98 -1.37
C CYS A 147 -11.21 -7.97 -0.02
N ARG A 148 -12.02 -8.99 0.26
CA ARG A 148 -12.73 -9.11 1.54
C ARG A 148 -11.80 -9.24 2.75
N LYS A 149 -10.66 -9.93 2.59
CA LYS A 149 -9.65 -10.02 3.66
C LYS A 149 -9.02 -8.66 3.95
N THR A 150 -8.76 -7.86 2.92
CA THR A 150 -8.24 -6.49 3.09
C THR A 150 -9.22 -5.64 3.89
N SER A 151 -10.52 -5.65 3.55
CA SER A 151 -11.54 -4.94 4.32
C SER A 151 -11.68 -5.45 5.77
N ALA A 152 -11.54 -6.77 5.99
CA ALA A 152 -11.57 -7.33 7.35
C ALA A 152 -10.33 -6.94 8.18
N ILE A 153 -9.20 -6.67 7.53
CA ILE A 153 -7.99 -6.16 8.20
C ILE A 153 -8.16 -4.68 8.55
N GLU A 154 -8.69 -3.89 7.63
CA GLU A 154 -9.00 -2.47 7.87
C GLU A 154 -9.93 -2.29 9.07
N HIS A 155 -11.01 -3.07 9.20
CA HIS A 155 -11.88 -3.03 10.37
C HIS A 155 -11.13 -3.28 11.70
N LYS A 156 -10.10 -4.13 11.72
CA LYS A 156 -9.26 -4.31 12.92
C LYS A 156 -8.36 -3.11 13.20
N VAL A 157 -7.84 -2.47 12.14
CA VAL A 157 -7.07 -1.24 12.26
C VAL A 157 -7.95 -0.13 12.84
N ASP A 158 -9.19 0.00 12.34
CA ASP A 158 -10.18 0.94 12.84
C ASP A 158 -10.52 0.70 14.34
N ASP A 159 -10.63 -0.55 14.76
CA ASP A 159 -10.83 -0.90 16.17
C ASP A 159 -9.61 -0.48 17.02
N PHE A 160 -8.38 -0.81 16.60
CA PHE A 160 -7.16 -0.36 17.29
C PHE A 160 -7.02 1.18 17.30
N TYR A 161 -7.39 1.84 16.22
CA TYR A 161 -7.40 3.29 16.15
C TYR A 161 -8.37 3.90 17.18
N LYS A 162 -9.60 3.38 17.30
CA LYS A 162 -10.58 3.83 18.31
C LYS A 162 -10.07 3.64 19.73
N ASP A 163 -9.46 2.49 20.03
CA ASP A 163 -8.89 2.20 21.33
C ASP A 163 -7.70 3.15 21.64
N ALA A 164 -6.80 3.36 20.67
CA ALA A 164 -5.68 4.28 20.78
C ALA A 164 -6.16 5.72 21.03
N MET A 165 -7.20 6.17 20.32
CA MET A 165 -7.78 7.50 20.49
C MET A 165 -8.45 7.65 21.84
N SER A 166 -9.17 6.62 22.33
CA SER A 166 -9.81 6.63 23.65
C SER A 166 -8.76 6.82 24.76
N GLU A 167 -7.66 6.03 24.72
CA GLU A 167 -6.59 6.14 25.70
C GLU A 167 -5.84 7.48 25.59
N LEU A 168 -5.58 7.94 24.35
CA LEU A 168 -4.86 9.18 24.09
C LEU A 168 -5.54 10.40 24.73
N PHE A 169 -6.88 10.46 24.66
CA PHE A 169 -7.65 11.59 25.21
C PHE A 169 -7.80 11.57 26.75
N GLU A 170 -7.30 10.55 27.42
CA GLU A 170 -7.14 10.57 28.88
C GLU A 170 -5.92 11.40 29.31
N SER A 171 -4.99 11.67 28.37
CA SER A 171 -3.80 12.50 28.63
C SER A 171 -4.17 13.97 28.83
N SER A 172 -3.42 14.67 29.67
CA SER A 172 -3.47 16.14 29.80
C SER A 172 -2.43 16.89 28.96
N ASP A 173 -1.52 16.16 28.27
CA ASP A 173 -0.49 16.77 27.42
C ASP A 173 -1.04 17.02 26.00
N ALA A 174 -1.47 18.27 25.77
CA ALA A 174 -2.05 18.67 24.49
C ALA A 174 -1.07 18.49 23.31
N ILE A 175 0.24 18.66 23.50
CA ILE A 175 1.23 18.49 22.44
C ILE A 175 1.38 17.01 22.08
N GLN A 176 1.40 16.15 23.09
CA GLN A 176 1.42 14.69 22.86
C GLN A 176 0.15 14.23 22.14
N ILE A 177 -1.02 14.71 22.56
CA ILE A 177 -2.29 14.41 21.91
C ILE A 177 -2.25 14.77 20.42
N ILE A 178 -1.81 15.99 20.08
CA ILE A 178 -1.74 16.44 18.68
C ILE A 178 -0.81 15.55 17.85
N LYS A 179 0.40 15.24 18.36
CA LYS A 179 1.39 14.43 17.66
C LYS A 179 0.91 12.99 17.42
N LEU A 180 0.41 12.34 18.46
CA LEU A 180 0.00 10.95 18.39
C LEU A 180 -1.30 10.78 17.60
N LYS A 181 -2.25 11.73 17.74
CA LYS A 181 -3.47 11.74 16.91
C LYS A 181 -3.13 11.77 15.43
N ASP A 182 -2.24 12.68 14.98
CA ASP A 182 -1.84 12.77 13.57
C ASP A 182 -1.13 11.51 13.06
N ILE A 183 -0.35 10.84 13.93
CA ILE A 183 0.28 9.56 13.60
C ILE A 183 -0.77 8.46 13.45
N TYR A 184 -1.69 8.32 14.40
CA TYR A 184 -2.73 7.29 14.33
C TYR A 184 -3.68 7.49 13.16
N GLU A 185 -4.10 8.73 12.87
CA GLU A 185 -4.88 9.06 11.69
C GLU A 185 -4.15 8.68 10.39
N SER A 186 -2.83 8.92 10.32
CA SER A 186 -2.03 8.53 9.17
C SER A 186 -1.92 6.99 9.02
N MET A 187 -1.88 6.26 10.14
CA MET A 187 -1.82 4.79 10.12
C MET A 187 -3.16 4.16 9.67
N GLU A 188 -4.27 4.68 10.17
CA GLU A 188 -5.61 4.29 9.76
C GLU A 188 -5.82 4.60 8.28
N THR A 189 -5.50 5.81 7.83
CA THR A 189 -5.60 6.19 6.42
C THR A 189 -4.75 5.29 5.51
N ALA A 190 -3.56 4.84 5.93
CA ALA A 190 -2.77 3.88 5.16
C ALA A 190 -3.49 2.53 4.98
N SER A 191 -4.27 2.09 5.96
CA SER A 191 -5.12 0.90 5.86
C SER A 191 -6.28 1.10 4.88
N ASP A 192 -6.95 2.26 4.93
CA ASP A 192 -8.00 2.64 3.98
C ASP A 192 -7.48 2.63 2.54
N ARG A 193 -6.25 3.11 2.30
CA ARG A 193 -5.65 3.06 0.96
C ARG A 193 -5.49 1.62 0.46
N CYS A 194 -5.22 0.64 1.33
CA CYS A 194 -5.21 -0.77 0.93
C CYS A 194 -6.60 -1.25 0.49
N VAL A 195 -7.68 -0.78 1.13
CA VAL A 195 -9.07 -1.07 0.71
C VAL A 195 -9.38 -0.38 -0.63
N ASP A 196 -8.93 0.85 -0.85
CA ASP A 196 -9.06 1.53 -2.16
C ASP A 196 -8.46 0.68 -3.30
N VAL A 197 -7.30 0.01 -3.08
CA VAL A 197 -6.73 -0.92 -4.06
C VAL A 197 -7.65 -2.11 -4.28
N ALA A 198 -8.19 -2.68 -3.19
CA ALA A 198 -9.08 -3.83 -3.26
C ALA A 198 -10.36 -3.51 -4.05
N ASP A 199 -10.94 -2.34 -3.85
CA ASP A 199 -12.14 -1.88 -4.57
C ASP A 199 -11.87 -1.76 -6.08
N VAL A 200 -10.72 -1.18 -6.47
CA VAL A 200 -10.33 -1.11 -7.89
C VAL A 200 -10.12 -2.50 -8.49
N VAL A 201 -9.51 -3.43 -7.74
CA VAL A 201 -9.31 -4.81 -8.20
C VAL A 201 -10.66 -5.55 -8.32
N GLU A 202 -11.59 -5.34 -7.39
CA GLU A 202 -12.93 -5.91 -7.47
C GLU A 202 -13.70 -5.40 -8.69
N ASP A 203 -13.66 -4.10 -8.99
CA ASP A 203 -14.21 -3.50 -10.21
C ASP A 203 -13.64 -4.18 -11.47
N ILE A 204 -12.32 -4.39 -11.53
CA ILE A 204 -11.67 -5.07 -12.65
C ILE A 204 -12.17 -6.50 -12.77
N VAL A 205 -12.22 -7.25 -11.68
CA VAL A 205 -12.70 -8.65 -11.69
C VAL A 205 -14.13 -8.72 -12.23
N LEU A 206 -15.03 -7.85 -11.76
CA LEU A 206 -16.42 -7.81 -12.23
C LEU A 206 -16.55 -7.42 -13.70
N LYS A 207 -15.62 -6.62 -14.24
CA LYS A 207 -15.62 -6.19 -15.64
C LYS A 207 -15.14 -7.28 -16.61
N TYR A 208 -14.31 -8.21 -16.13
CA TYR A 208 -13.69 -9.25 -16.96
C TYR A 208 -14.25 -10.68 -16.68
N THR A 209 -15.33 -10.82 -15.92
CA THR A 209 -16.02 -12.08 -15.63
C THR A 209 -17.48 -12.04 -16.02
#